data_541b089ac83ba0a4c87ef5d7b1c7004b
#
_entry.id   541b089ac83ba0a4c87ef5d7b1c7004b
#
_cell.length_a   1.000
_cell.length_b   1.000
_cell.length_c   1.000
_cell.angle_alpha   90.00
_cell.angle_beta   90.00
_cell.angle_gamma   90.00
#
_symmetry.space_group_name_H-M   'P 1'
#
loop_
_entity.id
_entity.type
_entity.pdbx_description
1 polymer ?
#
loop_
_entity_poly.entity_id
_entity_poly.type
_entity_poly.pdbx_seq_one_letter_code
_entity_poly.pdbx_strand_id
1 'polypeptide(L)'
;MQPTVLIAFATKQGSTRDVATEVAGRLSAHGIVTYTCPAVDVHSLEGYDGVVVGSAIYTGRLHAEGRDFLHRFRGELATCPLAVFAMGPRTLADADVAGSRRQLDAALAKEPTLHPFATAVFGGVFDPAQHRFPFNRMPASDVRDRAAIRAWADEVARRFTAVEAAA
;
A
#
# COMPACT_ATOMS: atom_id res chain seq x y z
N MET A 1 20.41 -11.77 -10.45
CA MET A 1 19.46 -12.51 -9.55
C MET A 1 18.11 -11.81 -9.62
N GLN A 2 17.02 -12.51 -9.40
CA GLN A 2 15.70 -11.88 -9.39
C GLN A 2 15.44 -11.28 -8.00
N PRO A 3 15.10 -9.98 -7.90
CA PRO A 3 14.78 -9.39 -6.61
C PRO A 3 13.52 -10.03 -6.00
N THR A 4 13.52 -10.15 -4.70
CA THR A 4 12.41 -10.71 -3.92
C THR A 4 11.75 -9.58 -3.12
N VAL A 5 10.48 -9.31 -3.39
CA VAL A 5 9.73 -8.19 -2.79
C VAL A 5 8.56 -8.71 -1.96
N LEU A 6 8.49 -8.26 -0.72
CA LEU A 6 7.34 -8.45 0.14
C LEU A 6 6.28 -7.37 -0.16
N ILE A 7 5.02 -7.79 -0.30
CA ILE A 7 3.87 -6.89 -0.36
C ILE A 7 3.02 -7.11 0.88
N ALA A 8 3.18 -6.24 1.87
CA ALA A 8 2.43 -6.28 3.11
C ALA A 8 1.18 -5.40 3.00
N PHE A 9 0.02 -5.90 3.38
CA PHE A 9 -1.23 -5.15 3.31
C PHE A 9 -2.01 -5.15 4.63
N ALA A 10 -2.70 -4.03 4.90
CA ALA A 10 -3.56 -3.86 6.05
C ALA A 10 -4.94 -3.38 5.61
N THR A 11 -5.97 -4.18 5.87
CA THR A 11 -7.35 -3.91 5.45
C THR A 11 -8.35 -4.62 6.36
N LYS A 12 -9.52 -4.01 6.53
CA LYS A 12 -10.68 -4.67 7.17
C LYS A 12 -11.61 -5.32 6.17
N GLN A 13 -11.71 -4.80 4.95
CA GLN A 13 -12.76 -5.14 3.98
C GLN A 13 -12.24 -5.81 2.72
N GLY A 14 -10.93 -6.03 2.61
CA GLY A 14 -10.32 -6.80 1.52
C GLY A 14 -9.94 -6.02 0.26
N SER A 15 -10.37 -4.76 0.07
CA SER A 15 -10.04 -3.99 -1.13
C SER A 15 -8.54 -3.71 -1.28
N THR A 16 -7.84 -3.50 -0.18
CA THR A 16 -6.38 -3.32 -0.17
C THR A 16 -5.66 -4.63 -0.55
N ARG A 17 -6.20 -5.79 -0.13
CA ARG A 17 -5.69 -7.10 -0.54
C ARG A 17 -5.76 -7.27 -2.06
N ASP A 18 -6.90 -6.91 -2.66
CA ASP A 18 -7.10 -7.04 -4.11
C ASP A 18 -6.08 -6.19 -4.87
N VAL A 19 -5.87 -4.95 -4.42
CA VAL A 19 -4.86 -4.05 -5.01
C VAL A 19 -3.45 -4.59 -4.78
N ALA A 20 -3.13 -5.10 -3.59
CA ALA A 20 -1.84 -5.72 -3.31
C ALA A 20 -1.57 -6.91 -4.24
N THR A 21 -2.59 -7.74 -4.50
CA THR A 21 -2.50 -8.86 -5.46
C THR A 21 -2.26 -8.37 -6.88
N GLU A 22 -2.92 -7.30 -7.30
CA GLU A 22 -2.70 -6.71 -8.63
C GLU A 22 -1.30 -6.11 -8.77
N VAL A 23 -0.81 -5.42 -7.73
CA VAL A 23 0.58 -4.93 -7.66
C VAL A 23 1.56 -6.10 -7.76
N ALA A 24 1.36 -7.17 -7.00
CA ALA A 24 2.19 -8.38 -7.07
C ALA A 24 2.27 -8.96 -8.48
N GLY A 25 1.12 -9.11 -9.16
CA GLY A 25 1.06 -9.60 -10.53
C GLY A 25 1.85 -8.73 -11.51
N ARG A 26 1.81 -7.39 -11.35
CA ARG A 26 2.60 -6.47 -12.18
C ARG A 26 4.08 -6.57 -11.91
N LEU A 27 4.50 -6.61 -10.64
CA LEU A 27 5.90 -6.81 -10.26
C LEU A 27 6.44 -8.14 -10.82
N SER A 28 5.66 -9.21 -10.70
CA SER A 28 6.03 -10.52 -11.23
C SER A 28 6.19 -10.51 -12.75
N ALA A 29 5.37 -9.74 -13.47
CA ALA A 29 5.50 -9.57 -14.92
C ALA A 29 6.82 -8.86 -15.31
N HIS A 30 7.45 -8.15 -14.40
CA HIS A 30 8.78 -7.54 -14.55
C HIS A 30 9.91 -8.43 -14.01
N GLY A 31 9.65 -9.71 -13.72
CA GLY A 31 10.68 -10.66 -13.28
C GLY A 31 11.02 -10.58 -11.80
N ILE A 32 10.19 -9.92 -10.98
CA ILE A 32 10.36 -9.81 -9.53
C ILE A 32 9.63 -10.97 -8.84
N VAL A 33 10.30 -11.67 -7.94
CA VAL A 33 9.65 -12.66 -7.07
C VAL A 33 8.85 -11.91 -6.00
N THR A 34 7.58 -12.21 -5.84
CA THR A 34 6.70 -11.49 -4.90
C THR A 34 6.06 -12.41 -3.87
N TYR A 35 5.99 -11.93 -2.63
CA TYR A 35 5.22 -12.55 -1.56
C TYR A 35 4.21 -11.54 -1.03
N THR A 36 2.94 -11.92 -0.98
CA THR A 36 1.85 -11.06 -0.49
C THR A 36 1.35 -11.61 0.83
N CYS A 37 1.34 -10.78 1.87
CA CYS A 37 1.04 -11.20 3.23
C CYS A 37 0.28 -10.09 3.99
N PRO A 38 -0.71 -10.42 4.85
CA PRO A 38 -1.24 -9.45 5.80
C PRO A 38 -0.13 -8.86 6.66
N ALA A 39 -0.13 -7.55 6.85
CA ALA A 39 0.92 -6.85 7.60
C ALA A 39 1.10 -7.39 9.04
N VAL A 40 -0.01 -7.84 9.66
CA VAL A 40 -0.01 -8.41 11.00
C VAL A 40 0.72 -9.75 11.08
N ASP A 41 0.76 -10.51 9.99
CA ASP A 41 1.38 -11.84 9.92
C ASP A 41 2.87 -11.80 9.52
N VAL A 42 3.39 -10.63 9.20
CA VAL A 42 4.82 -10.47 8.89
C VAL A 42 5.62 -10.44 10.18
N HIS A 43 6.56 -11.35 10.31
CA HIS A 43 7.42 -11.47 11.51
C HIS A 43 8.88 -11.10 11.26
N SER A 44 9.33 -11.07 10.01
CA SER A 44 10.70 -10.71 9.61
C SER A 44 10.70 -10.13 8.20
N LEU A 45 11.63 -9.23 7.93
CA LEU A 45 11.94 -8.74 6.58
C LEU A 45 13.19 -9.39 5.99
N GLU A 46 13.79 -10.35 6.69
CA GLU A 46 14.98 -11.07 6.21
C GLU A 46 14.68 -11.82 4.91
N GLY A 47 15.59 -11.70 3.93
CA GLY A 47 15.45 -12.36 2.63
C GLY A 47 14.62 -11.57 1.59
N TYR A 48 14.12 -10.39 1.93
CA TYR A 48 13.48 -9.49 0.97
C TYR A 48 14.42 -8.37 0.55
N ASP A 49 14.50 -8.13 -0.76
CA ASP A 49 15.29 -7.06 -1.37
C ASP A 49 14.52 -5.73 -1.40
N GLY A 50 13.23 -5.77 -1.14
CA GLY A 50 12.37 -4.60 -1.07
C GLY A 50 11.01 -4.89 -0.48
N VAL A 51 10.30 -3.83 -0.10
CA VAL A 51 8.98 -3.92 0.53
C VAL A 51 8.00 -2.94 -0.11
N VAL A 52 6.80 -3.43 -0.39
CA VAL A 52 5.63 -2.61 -0.71
C VAL A 52 4.66 -2.71 0.45
N VAL A 53 4.20 -1.59 0.97
CA VAL A 53 3.17 -1.54 2.02
C VAL A 53 1.89 -0.94 1.46
N GLY A 54 0.80 -1.69 1.53
CA GLY A 54 -0.54 -1.20 1.22
C GLY A 54 -1.40 -1.09 2.47
N SER A 55 -2.04 0.05 2.68
CA SER A 55 -2.90 0.24 3.85
C SER A 55 -4.18 0.98 3.50
N ALA A 56 -5.29 0.48 4.01
CA ALA A 56 -6.54 1.22 3.95
C ALA A 56 -6.50 2.45 4.87
N ILE A 57 -7.23 3.49 4.49
CA ILE A 57 -7.50 4.66 5.32
C ILE A 57 -8.92 4.53 5.86
N TYR A 58 -9.05 4.55 7.18
CA TYR A 58 -10.33 4.58 7.88
C TYR A 58 -10.38 5.78 8.81
N THR A 59 -11.50 6.49 8.80
CA THR A 59 -11.72 7.65 9.69
C THR A 59 -10.53 8.64 9.72
N GLY A 60 -9.97 8.92 8.56
CA GLY A 60 -8.87 9.88 8.41
C GLY A 60 -7.48 9.39 8.81
N ARG A 61 -7.30 8.08 9.02
CA ARG A 61 -5.99 7.49 9.40
C ARG A 61 -5.70 6.21 8.63
N LEU A 62 -4.43 5.93 8.40
CA LEU A 62 -4.01 4.61 7.98
C LEU A 62 -4.49 3.55 8.98
N HIS A 63 -4.85 2.39 8.49
CA HIS A 63 -5.21 1.24 9.31
C HIS A 63 -4.15 0.97 10.39
N ALA A 64 -4.59 0.59 11.59
CA ALA A 64 -3.69 0.40 12.73
C ALA A 64 -2.58 -0.61 12.43
N GLU A 65 -2.91 -1.73 11.78
CA GLU A 65 -1.92 -2.76 11.41
C GLU A 65 -0.87 -2.24 10.41
N GLY A 66 -1.27 -1.34 9.49
CA GLY A 66 -0.32 -0.70 8.57
C GLY A 66 0.63 0.24 9.29
N ARG A 67 0.11 1.03 10.23
CA ARG A 67 0.95 1.92 11.07
C ARG A 67 1.88 1.13 11.97
N ASP A 68 1.37 0.06 12.59
CA ASP A 68 2.15 -0.84 13.43
C ASP A 68 3.28 -1.52 12.65
N PHE A 69 3.00 -1.97 11.43
CA PHE A 69 4.00 -2.56 10.54
C PHE A 69 5.15 -1.57 10.26
N LEU A 70 4.81 -0.35 9.84
CA LEU A 70 5.81 0.69 9.57
C LEU A 70 6.66 0.99 10.82
N HIS A 71 6.04 1.04 11.98
CA HIS A 71 6.72 1.29 13.25
C HIS A 71 7.61 0.12 13.69
N ARG A 72 7.10 -1.11 13.65
CA ARG A 72 7.86 -2.32 14.04
C ARG A 72 9.12 -2.50 13.22
N PHE A 73 9.02 -2.31 11.93
CA PHE A 73 10.11 -2.55 10.98
C PHE A 73 10.83 -1.28 10.53
N ARG A 74 10.67 -0.16 11.25
CA ARG A 74 11.26 1.13 10.85
C ARG A 74 12.78 1.09 10.67
N GLY A 75 13.49 0.26 11.43
CA GLY A 75 14.93 0.09 11.31
C GLY A 75 15.34 -0.57 10.00
N GLU A 76 14.71 -1.68 9.68
CA GLU A 76 14.97 -2.44 8.45
C GLU A 76 14.46 -1.67 7.22
N LEU A 77 13.27 -1.08 7.31
CA LEU A 77 12.68 -0.29 6.22
C LEU A 77 13.45 1.00 5.92
N ALA A 78 14.22 1.52 6.87
CA ALA A 78 15.06 2.71 6.63
C ALA A 78 16.20 2.41 5.64
N THR A 79 16.63 1.17 5.52
CA THR A 79 17.74 0.73 4.66
C THR A 79 17.29 -0.16 3.50
N CYS A 80 16.01 -0.52 3.46
CA CYS A 80 15.42 -1.34 2.42
C CYS A 80 14.63 -0.48 1.43
N PRO A 81 14.70 -0.71 0.12
CA PRO A 81 13.83 -0.05 -0.84
C PRO A 81 12.34 -0.22 -0.48
N LEU A 82 11.66 0.89 -0.25
CA LEU A 82 10.29 0.94 0.25
C LEU A 82 9.37 1.70 -0.71
N ALA A 83 8.22 1.11 -1.05
CA ALA A 83 7.12 1.78 -1.70
C ALA A 83 5.85 1.66 -0.84
N VAL A 84 5.01 2.68 -0.81
CA VAL A 84 3.80 2.70 0.02
C VAL A 84 2.60 3.18 -0.78
N PHE A 85 1.48 2.46 -0.70
CA PHE A 85 0.22 2.96 -1.22
C PHE A 85 -0.87 2.95 -0.13
N ALA A 86 -1.79 3.89 -0.25
CA ALA A 86 -2.97 3.96 0.60
C ALA A 86 -4.25 3.85 -0.22
N MET A 87 -5.23 3.14 0.33
CA MET A 87 -6.57 3.05 -0.21
C MET A 87 -7.45 3.98 0.63
N GLY A 88 -8.00 5.05 0.02
CA GLY A 88 -8.60 6.06 0.86
C GLY A 88 -9.82 6.76 0.34
N PRO A 89 -9.74 7.59 -0.69
CA PRO A 89 -10.86 8.46 -1.02
C PRO A 89 -12.07 7.64 -1.49
N ARG A 90 -13.25 8.10 -1.06
CA ARG A 90 -14.53 7.54 -1.51
C ARG A 90 -14.93 8.06 -2.88
N THR A 91 -14.36 9.17 -3.28
CA THR A 91 -14.49 9.77 -4.61
C THR A 91 -13.13 10.13 -5.17
N LEU A 92 -13.04 10.31 -6.47
CA LEU A 92 -11.82 10.79 -7.13
C LEU A 92 -11.80 12.32 -7.28
N ALA A 93 -12.66 13.05 -6.55
CA ALA A 93 -12.59 14.50 -6.47
C ALA A 93 -11.25 14.95 -5.86
N ASP A 94 -10.67 16.02 -6.39
CA ASP A 94 -9.34 16.50 -5.99
C ASP A 94 -9.21 16.73 -4.48
N ALA A 95 -10.26 17.24 -3.82
CA ALA A 95 -10.26 17.47 -2.37
C ALA A 95 -10.18 16.16 -1.56
N ASP A 96 -10.87 15.11 -2.00
CA ASP A 96 -10.87 13.79 -1.33
C ASP A 96 -9.53 13.10 -1.53
N VAL A 97 -8.98 13.14 -2.73
CA VAL A 97 -7.65 12.60 -3.04
C VAL A 97 -6.58 13.34 -2.25
N ALA A 98 -6.61 14.68 -2.22
CA ALA A 98 -5.68 15.49 -1.43
C ALA A 98 -5.82 15.24 0.08
N GLY A 99 -7.03 15.01 0.58
CA GLY A 99 -7.29 14.62 1.97
C GLY A 99 -6.61 13.31 2.33
N SER A 100 -6.82 12.28 1.51
CA SER A 100 -6.19 10.97 1.69
C SER A 100 -4.66 11.04 1.57
N ARG A 101 -4.15 11.88 0.67
CA ARG A 101 -2.71 12.12 0.54
C ARG A 101 -2.12 12.71 1.83
N ARG A 102 -2.75 13.73 2.39
CA ARG A 102 -2.32 14.32 3.67
C ARG A 102 -2.33 13.29 4.82
N GLN A 103 -3.28 12.37 4.81
CA GLN A 103 -3.37 11.30 5.82
C GLN A 103 -2.24 10.28 5.69
N LEU A 104 -1.87 9.91 4.48
CA LEU A 104 -0.70 9.08 4.22
C LEU A 104 0.58 9.79 4.65
N ASP A 105 0.76 11.04 4.22
CA ASP A 105 1.95 11.83 4.54
C ASP A 105 2.10 12.04 6.07
N ALA A 106 0.99 12.27 6.77
CA ALA A 106 0.98 12.39 8.24
C ALA A 106 1.35 11.08 8.95
N ALA A 107 0.99 9.93 8.38
CA ALA A 107 1.40 8.64 8.92
C ALA A 107 2.90 8.40 8.72
N LEU A 108 3.43 8.70 7.54
CA LEU A 108 4.85 8.58 7.23
C LEU A 108 5.71 9.57 8.05
N ALA A 109 5.20 10.76 8.31
CA ALA A 109 5.90 11.77 9.13
C ALA A 109 6.14 11.33 10.59
N LYS A 110 5.39 10.34 11.07
CA LYS A 110 5.61 9.74 12.40
C LYS A 110 6.80 8.78 12.44
N GLU A 111 7.27 8.36 11.30
CA GLU A 111 8.42 7.48 11.13
C GLU A 111 9.46 8.20 10.24
N PRO A 112 10.17 9.21 10.79
CA PRO A 112 10.99 10.12 9.98
C PRO A 112 12.22 9.46 9.34
N THR A 113 12.56 8.26 9.75
CA THR A 113 13.63 7.45 9.14
C THR A 113 13.19 6.75 7.85
N LEU A 114 11.87 6.70 7.57
CA LEU A 114 11.36 6.05 6.38
C LEU A 114 11.33 7.02 5.20
N HIS A 115 11.93 6.60 4.10
CA HIS A 115 12.00 7.37 2.86
C HIS A 115 11.49 6.53 1.68
N PRO A 116 10.17 6.32 1.57
CA PRO A 116 9.64 5.57 0.43
C PRO A 116 10.04 6.21 -0.89
N PHE A 117 10.58 5.42 -1.82
CA PHE A 117 10.94 5.92 -3.14
C PHE A 117 9.71 6.17 -4.03
N ALA A 118 8.58 5.57 -3.70
CA ALA A 118 7.30 5.77 -4.38
C ALA A 118 6.16 5.72 -3.36
N THR A 119 5.20 6.63 -3.52
CA THR A 119 3.96 6.63 -2.75
C THR A 119 2.79 6.89 -3.67
N ALA A 120 1.63 6.27 -3.38
CA ALA A 120 0.41 6.49 -4.12
C ALA A 120 -0.82 6.47 -3.20
N VAL A 121 -1.88 7.11 -3.67
CA VAL A 121 -3.21 7.05 -3.07
C VAL A 121 -4.17 6.59 -4.16
N PHE A 122 -4.89 5.50 -3.88
CA PHE A 122 -5.89 4.94 -4.79
C PHE A 122 -7.28 5.08 -4.22
N GLY A 123 -8.27 5.20 -5.08
CA GLY A 123 -9.67 5.18 -4.69
C GLY A 123 -10.05 3.90 -3.97
N GLY A 124 -10.86 4.03 -2.93
CA GLY A 124 -11.29 2.92 -2.09
C GLY A 124 -12.58 2.26 -2.58
N VAL A 125 -12.98 1.23 -1.84
CA VAL A 125 -14.26 0.55 -1.99
C VAL A 125 -15.08 0.78 -0.72
N PHE A 126 -16.34 1.11 -0.86
CA PHE A 126 -17.29 1.19 0.23
C PHE A 126 -18.45 0.23 -0.01
N ASP A 127 -18.57 -0.77 0.87
CA ASP A 127 -19.68 -1.71 0.88
C ASP A 127 -20.54 -1.46 2.13
N PRO A 128 -21.77 -0.92 1.97
CA PRO A 128 -22.64 -0.63 3.11
C PRO A 128 -23.04 -1.87 3.90
N ALA A 129 -23.05 -3.07 3.27
CA ALA A 129 -23.39 -4.31 3.95
C ALA A 129 -22.40 -4.70 5.06
N GLN A 130 -21.20 -4.16 5.03
CA GLN A 130 -20.16 -4.40 6.04
C GLN A 130 -20.16 -3.36 7.17
N HIS A 131 -21.10 -2.43 7.16
CA HIS A 131 -21.20 -1.35 8.14
C HIS A 131 -22.50 -1.42 8.94
N ARG A 132 -22.47 -0.82 10.15
CA ARG A 132 -23.66 -0.61 10.99
C ARG A 132 -24.32 0.73 10.69
N PHE A 133 -25.58 0.89 11.15
CA PHE A 133 -26.28 2.17 11.07
C PHE A 133 -25.42 3.31 11.67
N PRO A 134 -25.39 4.50 11.05
CA PRO A 134 -26.10 4.94 9.83
C PRO A 134 -25.40 4.57 8.50
N PHE A 135 -24.18 4.08 8.53
CA PHE A 135 -23.34 3.87 7.33
C PHE A 135 -23.86 2.77 6.41
N ASN A 136 -24.60 1.80 6.95
CA ASN A 136 -25.24 0.73 6.16
C ASN A 136 -26.35 1.23 5.22
N ARG A 137 -26.75 2.48 5.32
CA ARG A 137 -27.72 3.14 4.44
C ARG A 137 -27.08 3.99 3.34
N MET A 138 -25.76 4.12 3.36
CA MET A 138 -25.04 4.87 2.33
C MET A 138 -24.91 4.04 1.06
N PRO A 139 -24.84 4.66 -0.13
CA PRO A 139 -24.66 3.92 -1.38
C PRO A 139 -23.29 3.21 -1.41
N ALA A 140 -23.26 2.02 -1.99
CA ALA A 140 -22.03 1.32 -2.31
C ALA A 140 -21.22 2.12 -3.33
N SER A 141 -19.89 2.07 -3.21
CA SER A 141 -19.00 2.69 -4.19
C SER A 141 -17.72 1.88 -4.39
N ASP A 142 -17.26 1.83 -5.63
CA ASP A 142 -15.94 1.32 -5.99
C ASP A 142 -15.32 2.35 -6.96
N VAL A 143 -14.35 3.09 -6.47
CA VAL A 143 -13.67 4.15 -7.23
C VAL A 143 -12.21 3.81 -7.50
N ARG A 144 -11.86 2.51 -7.50
CA ARG A 144 -10.52 2.05 -7.84
C ARG A 144 -10.24 2.30 -9.33
N ASP A 145 -9.17 3.03 -9.59
CA ASP A 145 -8.63 3.20 -10.94
C ASP A 145 -7.57 2.12 -11.22
N ARG A 146 -8.00 1.06 -11.90
CA ARG A 146 -7.12 -0.08 -12.22
C ARG A 146 -5.95 0.31 -13.12
N ALA A 147 -6.15 1.25 -14.05
CA ALA A 147 -5.08 1.73 -14.91
C ALA A 147 -4.01 2.48 -14.12
N ALA A 148 -4.41 3.34 -13.18
CA ALA A 148 -3.50 4.05 -12.29
C ALA A 148 -2.72 3.09 -11.36
N ILE A 149 -3.39 2.06 -10.82
CA ILE A 149 -2.75 1.04 -9.98
C ILE A 149 -1.66 0.31 -10.78
N ARG A 150 -1.97 -0.13 -12.00
CA ARG A 150 -1.01 -0.84 -12.87
C ARG A 150 0.16 0.05 -13.27
N ALA A 151 -0.09 1.30 -13.66
CA ALA A 151 0.96 2.25 -14.02
C ALA A 151 1.92 2.52 -12.87
N TRP A 152 1.39 2.69 -11.66
CA TRP A 152 2.21 2.84 -10.45
C TRP A 152 3.02 1.57 -10.14
N ALA A 153 2.41 0.39 -10.24
CA ALA A 153 3.09 -0.87 -10.00
C ALA A 153 4.23 -1.11 -11.02
N ASP A 154 4.04 -0.74 -12.28
CA ASP A 154 5.09 -0.80 -13.31
C ASP A 154 6.25 0.15 -12.99
N GLU A 155 5.95 1.36 -12.49
CA GLU A 155 6.99 2.30 -12.04
C GLU A 155 7.78 1.74 -10.85
N VAL A 156 7.08 1.18 -9.85
CA VAL A 156 7.68 0.53 -8.69
C VAL A 156 8.58 -0.63 -9.11
N ALA A 157 8.12 -1.48 -10.04
CA ALA A 157 8.89 -2.58 -10.56
C ALA A 157 10.19 -2.13 -11.22
N ARG A 158 10.13 -1.11 -12.09
CA ARG A 158 11.32 -0.54 -12.73
C ARG A 158 12.34 -0.04 -11.71
N ARG A 159 11.89 0.55 -10.62
CA ARG A 159 12.79 1.03 -9.56
C ARG A 159 13.44 -0.10 -8.76
N PHE A 160 12.71 -1.14 -8.43
CA PHE A 160 13.29 -2.32 -7.77
C PHE A 160 14.36 -2.98 -8.64
N THR A 161 14.11 -3.15 -9.94
CA THR A 161 15.10 -3.73 -10.87
C THR A 161 16.31 -2.82 -11.11
N ALA A 162 16.15 -1.50 -11.08
CA ALA A 162 17.24 -0.55 -11.22
C ALA A 162 18.16 -0.51 -9.98
N VAL A 163 17.62 -0.67 -8.78
CA VAL A 163 18.40 -0.74 -7.54
C VAL A 163 19.29 -1.98 -7.55
N GLU A 164 18.78 -3.13 -7.99
CA GLU A 164 19.57 -4.37 -8.10
C GLU A 164 20.72 -4.22 -9.10
N ALA A 165 20.49 -3.56 -10.23
CA ALA A 165 21.52 -3.36 -11.25
C ALA A 165 22.67 -2.42 -10.79
N ALA A 166 22.47 -1.64 -9.73
CA ALA A 166 23.42 -0.70 -9.16
C ALA A 166 24.17 -1.24 -7.94
N ALA A 167 23.77 -2.40 -7.41
CA ALA A 167 24.35 -3.04 -6.23
C ALA A 167 25.39 -4.08 -6.62
#